data_4950017c43c0bc11b6211f46dad069f9
#
_entry.id   4950017c43c0bc11b6211f46dad069f9
#
_cell.length_a   1.000
_cell.length_b   1.000
_cell.length_c   1.000
_cell.angle_alpha   90.00
_cell.angle_beta   90.00
_cell.angle_gamma   90.00
#
_symmetry.space_group_name_H-M   'P 1'
#
loop_
_entity.id
_entity.type
_entity.pdbx_description
1 polymer ?
#
loop_
_entity_poly.entity_id
_entity_poly.type
_entity_poly.pdbx_seq_one_letter_code
_entity_poly.pdbx_strand_id
1 'polypeptide(L)'
;MTTQDLLAQYGPRESMEYDVVIVGGGPAGLSAAIRLKQLAAERDVELGVCVLEKGSEIGAHILSGAVMDPRAITELIPDWKEKGAPLTVGVTEDKFLFLTETGSKSVPTWALPDNFKNHGNYVISLANVTRWLGQQAEALGVEIFPGFPAAEILYNDDGSVKGVATGNLGIGKDGEPTENFQLGMELHAKYTLFCEGARGHLGRQLNDKFKLREGADPQVYGIGIKELWEIDPSKHKPGLVMHTAGWPLENDTYGGSFLYHMDNNQVVVGFVVGLGYTNPYLSPFEEFQRYKTHPAIRAVLEGGKRVSYGARAITAGGLMSLPKLVFPGGALVGDDAGFLNASRIKGSHAAIKTGMLAAEAAFEAVQAGRTSDELTAYPESFKTSWLHTELHRARNFKQWMSKGLYLGTVMVGIEQKLLGGNVPWTLHHQHWDHEMLKPASQCKPIVYPKPDGKLTFDRLSSVFISNTNHEENQPAHLTLKDPSVPVNVNWQTYAGPESRYCPAAVYEFVKNDDGSERLVINAQNCVHCKTCDIKDPTQNIVWVTPEGGGGPNYPNM
;
A
#
# COMPACT_ATOMS: atom_id res chain seq x y z
N MET A 1 16.78 -18.83 -18.01
CA MET A 1 17.72 -17.87 -18.69
C MET A 1 17.82 -16.56 -17.90
N THR A 2 18.98 -15.88 -17.91
CA THR A 2 19.13 -14.51 -17.36
C THR A 2 18.65 -13.47 -18.36
N THR A 3 18.40 -12.23 -17.92
CA THR A 3 18.08 -11.13 -18.83
C THR A 3 19.16 -10.92 -19.90
N GLN A 4 20.43 -11.09 -19.55
CA GLN A 4 21.54 -10.98 -20.51
C GLN A 4 21.51 -12.07 -21.58
N ASP A 5 21.17 -13.32 -21.20
CA ASP A 5 21.01 -14.44 -22.14
C ASP A 5 19.88 -14.16 -23.12
N LEU A 6 18.74 -13.66 -22.60
CA LEU A 6 17.58 -13.30 -23.43
C LEU A 6 17.91 -12.18 -24.43
N LEU A 7 18.61 -11.13 -23.98
CA LEU A 7 19.04 -10.03 -24.86
C LEU A 7 20.04 -10.50 -25.92
N ALA A 8 20.94 -11.42 -25.58
CA ALA A 8 21.88 -12.00 -26.53
C ALA A 8 21.18 -12.85 -27.60
N GLN A 9 20.09 -13.53 -27.24
CA GLN A 9 19.37 -14.42 -28.15
C GLN A 9 18.32 -13.71 -29.01
N TYR A 10 17.56 -12.77 -28.43
CA TYR A 10 16.40 -12.14 -29.06
C TYR A 10 16.63 -10.70 -29.52
N GLY A 11 17.83 -10.16 -29.28
CA GLY A 11 18.22 -8.80 -29.67
C GLY A 11 17.94 -7.75 -28.59
N PRO A 12 18.27 -6.47 -28.88
CA PRO A 12 18.00 -5.40 -27.94
C PRO A 12 16.49 -5.19 -27.77
N ARG A 13 16.07 -4.71 -26.59
CA ARG A 13 14.71 -4.25 -26.37
C ARG A 13 14.37 -3.06 -27.26
N GLU A 14 13.13 -2.97 -27.69
CA GLU A 14 12.61 -1.72 -28.25
C GLU A 14 12.58 -0.64 -27.17
N SER A 15 12.79 0.61 -27.56
CA SER A 15 12.82 1.74 -26.64
C SER A 15 11.92 2.89 -27.06
N MET A 16 11.37 3.58 -26.08
CA MET A 16 10.59 4.82 -26.24
C MET A 16 11.21 5.90 -25.35
N GLU A 17 11.16 7.15 -25.85
CA GLU A 17 11.71 8.32 -25.15
C GLU A 17 10.59 9.23 -24.64
N TYR A 18 10.69 9.63 -23.36
CA TYR A 18 9.77 10.56 -22.72
C TYR A 18 10.52 11.65 -21.95
N ASP A 19 9.86 12.75 -21.66
CA ASP A 19 10.40 13.72 -20.71
C ASP A 19 10.30 13.19 -19.29
N VAL A 20 9.15 12.59 -18.92
CA VAL A 20 8.91 11.99 -17.60
C VAL A 20 8.21 10.66 -17.73
N VAL A 21 8.83 9.63 -17.15
CA VAL A 21 8.23 8.30 -16.96
C VAL A 21 7.75 8.17 -15.51
N ILE A 22 6.53 7.67 -15.33
CA ILE A 22 5.91 7.48 -14.02
C ILE A 22 5.64 5.98 -13.82
N VAL A 23 6.17 5.42 -12.75
CA VAL A 23 5.98 4.01 -12.38
C VAL A 23 4.89 3.90 -11.33
N GLY A 24 3.73 3.40 -11.74
CA GLY A 24 2.54 3.18 -10.90
C GLY A 24 1.39 4.14 -11.19
N GLY A 25 0.28 3.59 -11.69
CA GLY A 25 -0.98 4.27 -12.01
C GLY A 25 -1.90 4.47 -10.81
N GLY A 26 -1.32 4.68 -9.62
CA GLY A 26 -2.06 5.02 -8.41
C GLY A 26 -2.29 6.54 -8.24
N PRO A 27 -2.91 6.98 -7.11
CA PRO A 27 -3.21 8.39 -6.88
C PRO A 27 -1.99 9.32 -6.99
N ALA A 28 -0.81 8.89 -6.56
CA ALA A 28 0.43 9.67 -6.65
C ALA A 28 0.87 9.87 -8.11
N GLY A 29 0.98 8.77 -8.85
CA GLY A 29 1.46 8.81 -10.25
C GLY A 29 0.51 9.56 -11.18
N LEU A 30 -0.80 9.28 -11.08
CA LEU A 30 -1.79 9.99 -11.90
C LEU A 30 -1.88 11.47 -11.58
N SER A 31 -1.73 11.85 -10.29
CA SER A 31 -1.70 13.26 -9.91
C SER A 31 -0.45 13.96 -10.41
N ALA A 32 0.69 13.28 -10.44
CA ALA A 32 1.90 13.81 -11.05
C ALA A 32 1.72 13.98 -12.56
N ALA A 33 1.17 12.99 -13.26
CA ALA A 33 0.91 13.05 -14.69
C ALA A 33 -0.03 14.20 -15.07
N ILE A 34 -1.16 14.33 -14.35
CA ILE A 34 -2.12 15.44 -14.54
C ILE A 34 -1.42 16.79 -14.33
N ARG A 35 -0.68 16.95 -13.23
CA ARG A 35 -0.02 18.23 -12.92
C ARG A 35 1.04 18.59 -13.95
N LEU A 36 1.82 17.65 -14.45
CA LEU A 36 2.79 17.86 -15.54
C LEU A 36 2.11 18.40 -16.81
N LYS A 37 1.00 17.79 -17.22
CA LYS A 37 0.26 18.22 -18.41
C LYS A 37 -0.46 19.55 -18.21
N GLN A 38 -0.95 19.85 -17.00
CA GLN A 38 -1.48 21.18 -16.68
C GLN A 38 -0.41 22.26 -16.84
N LEU A 39 0.79 22.03 -16.26
CA LEU A 39 1.91 22.98 -16.38
C LEU A 39 2.38 23.16 -17.82
N ALA A 40 2.40 22.08 -18.60
CA ALA A 40 2.73 22.14 -20.02
C ALA A 40 1.72 23.00 -20.80
N ALA A 41 0.42 22.81 -20.53
CA ALA A 41 -0.63 23.62 -21.13
C ALA A 41 -0.59 25.10 -20.68
N GLU A 42 -0.31 25.35 -19.38
CA GLU A 42 -0.17 26.71 -18.84
C GLU A 42 0.98 27.50 -19.52
N ARG A 43 2.01 26.80 -20.00
CA ARG A 43 3.19 27.40 -20.63
C ARG A 43 3.26 27.24 -22.16
N ASP A 44 2.22 26.64 -22.75
CA ASP A 44 2.14 26.34 -24.18
C ASP A 44 3.37 25.58 -24.71
N VAL A 45 3.77 24.50 -23.97
CA VAL A 45 4.88 23.63 -24.33
C VAL A 45 4.44 22.18 -24.45
N GLU A 46 5.08 21.42 -25.33
CA GLU A 46 4.90 19.99 -25.39
C GLU A 46 5.73 19.29 -24.28
N LEU A 47 5.16 18.24 -23.69
CA LEU A 47 5.82 17.41 -22.70
C LEU A 47 5.38 15.95 -22.86
N GLY A 48 6.33 15.07 -23.13
CA GLY A 48 6.12 13.62 -23.20
C GLY A 48 6.01 13.02 -21.81
N VAL A 49 4.83 12.50 -21.45
CA VAL A 49 4.57 11.87 -20.14
C VAL A 49 3.90 10.53 -20.33
N CYS A 50 4.46 9.48 -19.75
CA CYS A 50 3.81 8.18 -19.69
C CYS A 50 3.70 7.61 -18.27
N VAL A 51 2.71 6.76 -18.07
CA VAL A 51 2.44 6.05 -16.81
C VAL A 51 2.43 4.56 -17.06
N LEU A 52 3.26 3.80 -16.36
CA LEU A 52 3.24 2.33 -16.35
C LEU A 52 2.37 1.83 -15.19
N GLU A 53 1.46 0.92 -15.48
CA GLU A 53 0.64 0.22 -14.47
C GLU A 53 0.71 -1.29 -14.69
N LYS A 54 1.02 -2.04 -13.62
CA LYS A 54 1.12 -3.50 -13.68
C LYS A 54 -0.24 -4.21 -13.73
N GLY A 55 -1.28 -3.59 -13.20
CA GLY A 55 -2.65 -4.11 -13.23
C GLY A 55 -3.23 -4.09 -14.64
N SER A 56 -4.24 -4.92 -14.89
CA SER A 56 -4.93 -5.00 -16.18
C SER A 56 -5.60 -3.70 -16.61
N GLU A 57 -5.90 -2.83 -15.65
CA GLU A 57 -6.47 -1.50 -15.85
C GLU A 57 -6.10 -0.57 -14.68
N ILE A 58 -6.23 0.72 -14.86
CA ILE A 58 -6.10 1.69 -13.77
C ILE A 58 -7.13 1.37 -12.68
N GLY A 59 -6.68 1.33 -11.43
CA GLY A 59 -7.54 1.07 -10.27
C GLY A 59 -7.75 -0.40 -9.90
N ALA A 60 -7.39 -1.37 -10.76
CA ALA A 60 -7.61 -2.80 -10.50
C ALA A 60 -6.99 -3.28 -9.17
N HIS A 61 -5.77 -2.85 -8.87
CA HIS A 61 -5.04 -3.23 -7.66
C HIS A 61 -5.24 -2.27 -6.47
N ILE A 62 -6.09 -1.28 -6.60
CA ILE A 62 -6.25 -0.25 -5.56
C ILE A 62 -7.20 -0.74 -4.47
N LEU A 63 -6.70 -0.70 -3.23
CA LEU A 63 -7.44 -1.01 -2.03
C LEU A 63 -7.09 0.00 -0.95
N SER A 64 -8.10 0.58 -0.30
CA SER A 64 -7.95 1.58 0.75
C SER A 64 -9.04 1.44 1.80
N GLY A 65 -8.82 2.01 2.99
CA GLY A 65 -9.84 2.17 4.03
C GLY A 65 -10.99 3.07 3.60
N ALA A 66 -10.69 4.07 2.75
CA ALA A 66 -11.64 4.85 1.96
C ALA A 66 -12.42 5.97 2.68
N VAL A 67 -11.80 6.66 3.63
CA VAL A 67 -12.21 8.04 3.98
C VAL A 67 -11.18 9.02 3.44
N MET A 68 -11.55 9.82 2.47
CA MET A 68 -10.67 10.74 1.75
C MET A 68 -10.86 12.19 2.20
N ASP A 69 -9.74 12.85 2.50
CA ASP A 69 -9.67 14.31 2.64
C ASP A 69 -9.61 14.92 1.23
N PRO A 70 -10.57 15.77 0.82
CA PRO A 70 -10.63 16.29 -0.54
C PRO A 70 -9.61 17.40 -0.83
N ARG A 71 -8.81 17.84 0.15
CA ARG A 71 -7.93 18.99 0.03
C ARG A 71 -7.01 18.89 -1.18
N ALA A 72 -6.29 17.80 -1.30
CA ALA A 72 -5.30 17.65 -2.37
C ALA A 72 -5.93 17.51 -3.77
N ILE A 73 -7.08 16.82 -3.88
CA ILE A 73 -7.79 16.73 -5.16
C ILE A 73 -8.39 18.09 -5.56
N THR A 74 -8.83 18.90 -4.60
CA THR A 74 -9.31 20.26 -4.83
C THR A 74 -8.18 21.20 -5.29
N GLU A 75 -6.96 21.01 -4.80
CA GLU A 75 -5.79 21.75 -5.31
C GLU A 75 -5.42 21.33 -6.73
N LEU A 76 -5.49 20.03 -7.06
CA LEU A 76 -5.12 19.49 -8.37
C LEU A 76 -6.17 19.78 -9.43
N ILE A 77 -7.45 19.57 -9.12
CA ILE A 77 -8.60 19.74 -10.03
C ILE A 77 -9.69 20.50 -9.28
N PRO A 78 -9.65 21.84 -9.26
CA PRO A 78 -10.60 22.66 -8.49
C PRO A 78 -12.08 22.39 -8.83
N ASP A 79 -12.37 22.05 -10.07
CA ASP A 79 -13.69 21.74 -10.64
C ASP A 79 -14.01 20.22 -10.62
N TRP A 80 -13.41 19.47 -9.68
CA TRP A 80 -13.59 18.01 -9.60
C TRP A 80 -15.05 17.56 -9.44
N LYS A 81 -15.91 18.39 -8.81
CA LYS A 81 -17.34 18.09 -8.66
C LYS A 81 -18.07 18.15 -10.00
N GLU A 82 -17.83 19.22 -10.74
CA GLU A 82 -18.40 19.47 -12.08
C GLU A 82 -17.92 18.41 -13.08
N LYS A 83 -16.69 17.92 -12.90
CA LYS A 83 -16.09 16.83 -13.68
C LYS A 83 -16.52 15.44 -13.25
N GLY A 84 -17.44 15.35 -12.30
CA GLY A 84 -18.04 14.07 -11.88
C GLY A 84 -17.12 13.14 -11.11
N ALA A 85 -16.19 13.69 -10.31
CA ALA A 85 -15.37 12.87 -9.43
C ALA A 85 -16.25 12.03 -8.47
N PRO A 86 -15.93 10.75 -8.24
CA PRO A 86 -16.77 9.85 -7.44
C PRO A 86 -16.58 10.05 -5.92
N LEU A 87 -16.63 11.32 -5.48
CA LEU A 87 -16.68 11.73 -4.08
C LEU A 87 -18.11 12.17 -3.74
N THR A 88 -19.02 11.22 -3.66
CA THR A 88 -20.47 11.47 -3.56
C THR A 88 -21.02 11.37 -2.13
N VAL A 89 -20.37 10.58 -1.26
CA VAL A 89 -20.86 10.32 0.10
C VAL A 89 -20.03 11.11 1.12
N GLY A 90 -20.53 12.28 1.52
CA GLY A 90 -19.91 13.07 2.61
C GLY A 90 -20.05 12.37 3.95
N VAL A 91 -19.08 12.54 4.84
CA VAL A 91 -19.15 12.01 6.22
C VAL A 91 -20.24 12.77 7.00
N THR A 92 -21.24 12.03 7.49
CA THR A 92 -22.39 12.56 8.23
C THR A 92 -22.31 12.29 9.73
N GLU A 93 -21.69 11.17 10.11
CA GLU A 93 -21.52 10.76 11.52
C GLU A 93 -20.16 10.11 11.71
N ASP A 94 -19.45 10.49 12.78
CA ASP A 94 -18.11 9.98 13.10
C ASP A 94 -18.13 9.34 14.49
N LYS A 95 -17.77 8.04 14.58
CA LYS A 95 -17.75 7.25 15.81
C LYS A 95 -16.37 6.67 16.08
N PHE A 96 -15.97 6.70 17.33
CA PHE A 96 -14.80 5.97 17.80
C PHE A 96 -15.17 5.08 18.99
N LEU A 97 -14.90 3.77 18.89
CA LEU A 97 -15.24 2.80 19.93
C LEU A 97 -13.95 2.11 20.44
N PHE A 98 -13.82 2.01 21.75
CA PHE A 98 -12.95 1.02 22.37
C PHE A 98 -13.71 -0.28 22.59
N LEU A 99 -13.22 -1.38 22.02
CA LEU A 99 -13.82 -2.70 22.11
C LEU A 99 -13.18 -3.52 23.22
N THR A 100 -14.03 -4.21 23.97
CA THR A 100 -13.68 -5.38 24.79
C THR A 100 -14.27 -6.61 24.09
N GLU A 101 -14.07 -7.80 24.59
CA GLU A 101 -14.57 -9.02 23.93
C GLU A 101 -16.09 -9.01 23.69
N THR A 102 -16.87 -8.44 24.59
CA THR A 102 -18.34 -8.47 24.55
C THR A 102 -19.00 -7.11 24.57
N GLY A 103 -18.23 -6.04 24.75
CA GLY A 103 -18.77 -4.70 24.90
C GLY A 103 -17.95 -3.63 24.19
N SER A 104 -18.51 -2.42 24.12
CA SER A 104 -17.84 -1.27 23.54
C SER A 104 -18.07 -0.01 24.38
N LYS A 105 -17.07 0.86 24.40
CA LYS A 105 -17.16 2.21 24.98
C LYS A 105 -16.95 3.25 23.89
N SER A 106 -17.93 4.11 23.69
CA SER A 106 -17.83 5.23 22.74
C SER A 106 -16.94 6.33 23.33
N VAL A 107 -16.03 6.83 22.51
CA VAL A 107 -15.27 8.04 22.82
C VAL A 107 -15.99 9.23 22.20
N PRO A 108 -16.39 10.23 23.00
CA PRO A 108 -17.03 11.42 22.46
C PRO A 108 -16.13 12.15 21.46
N THR A 109 -16.67 12.58 20.31
CA THR A 109 -15.90 13.21 19.22
C THR A 109 -15.13 14.45 19.68
N TRP A 110 -15.65 15.20 20.67
CA TRP A 110 -14.95 16.36 21.22
C TRP A 110 -13.65 15.98 21.97
N ALA A 111 -13.57 14.76 22.49
CA ALA A 111 -12.37 14.26 23.21
C ALA A 111 -11.28 13.75 22.24
N LEU A 112 -11.63 13.46 20.99
CA LEU A 112 -10.65 13.02 19.99
C LEU A 112 -9.75 14.18 19.55
N PRO A 113 -8.47 13.93 19.24
CA PRO A 113 -7.63 14.87 18.52
C PRO A 113 -8.26 15.28 17.19
N ASP A 114 -8.01 16.50 16.73
CA ASP A 114 -8.67 17.02 15.52
C ASP A 114 -8.33 16.24 14.24
N ASN A 115 -7.14 15.66 14.18
CA ASN A 115 -6.71 14.80 13.06
C ASN A 115 -7.48 13.47 12.96
N PHE A 116 -8.18 13.05 14.01
CA PHE A 116 -9.06 11.86 13.96
C PHE A 116 -10.48 12.18 13.44
N LYS A 117 -10.85 13.46 13.39
CA LYS A 117 -12.19 13.87 12.95
C LYS A 117 -12.31 13.79 11.43
N ASN A 118 -13.47 13.35 10.97
CA ASN A 118 -13.73 13.12 9.55
C ASN A 118 -14.76 14.07 8.94
N HIS A 119 -15.23 15.06 9.65
CA HIS A 119 -16.14 16.07 9.11
C HIS A 119 -15.50 16.79 7.92
N GLY A 120 -16.24 16.89 6.81
CA GLY A 120 -15.74 17.47 5.56
C GLY A 120 -15.00 16.49 4.64
N ASN A 121 -14.75 15.25 5.10
CA ASN A 121 -14.20 14.18 4.29
C ASN A 121 -15.32 13.40 3.58
N TYR A 122 -14.92 12.53 2.65
CA TYR A 122 -15.82 11.68 1.87
C TYR A 122 -15.52 10.20 2.08
N VAL A 123 -16.56 9.39 2.21
CA VAL A 123 -16.45 7.92 2.11
C VAL A 123 -16.45 7.58 0.64
N ILE A 124 -15.40 6.90 0.17
CA ILE A 124 -15.16 6.64 -1.25
C ILE A 124 -14.71 5.21 -1.52
N SER A 125 -14.77 4.79 -2.77
CA SER A 125 -13.88 3.76 -3.33
C SER A 125 -12.65 4.44 -3.92
N LEU A 126 -11.46 4.16 -3.38
CA LEU A 126 -10.23 4.73 -3.93
C LEU A 126 -9.93 4.16 -5.33
N ALA A 127 -10.35 2.92 -5.61
CA ALA A 127 -10.25 2.34 -6.94
C ALA A 127 -11.03 3.17 -7.97
N ASN A 128 -12.26 3.58 -7.65
CA ASN A 128 -13.07 4.41 -8.54
C ASN A 128 -12.51 5.82 -8.71
N VAL A 129 -12.01 6.44 -7.62
CA VAL A 129 -11.31 7.73 -7.71
C VAL A 129 -10.07 7.62 -8.59
N THR A 130 -9.32 6.54 -8.48
CA THR A 130 -8.12 6.31 -9.30
C THR A 130 -8.47 6.10 -10.77
N ARG A 131 -9.54 5.35 -11.10
CA ARG A 131 -10.04 5.22 -12.48
C ARG A 131 -10.43 6.58 -13.06
N TRP A 132 -11.14 7.39 -12.26
CA TRP A 132 -11.50 8.75 -12.68
C TRP A 132 -10.27 9.64 -12.90
N LEU A 133 -9.25 9.57 -12.03
CA LEU A 133 -7.98 10.28 -12.25
C LEU A 133 -7.28 9.81 -13.53
N GLY A 134 -7.32 8.51 -13.83
CA GLY A 134 -6.81 7.96 -15.10
C GLY A 134 -7.48 8.61 -16.31
N GLN A 135 -8.81 8.69 -16.30
CA GLN A 135 -9.58 9.35 -17.36
C GLN A 135 -9.22 10.85 -17.50
N GLN A 136 -8.99 11.56 -16.39
CA GLN A 136 -8.55 12.95 -16.43
C GLN A 136 -7.13 13.08 -17.02
N ALA A 137 -6.23 12.14 -16.69
CA ALA A 137 -4.86 12.12 -17.23
C ALA A 137 -4.86 11.85 -18.75
N GLU A 138 -5.61 10.85 -19.20
CA GLU A 138 -5.76 10.53 -20.64
C GLU A 138 -6.37 11.71 -21.43
N ALA A 139 -7.38 12.39 -20.86
CA ALA A 139 -7.99 13.57 -21.48
C ALA A 139 -7.00 14.74 -21.67
N LEU A 140 -5.91 14.77 -20.88
CA LEU A 140 -4.81 15.74 -21.00
C LEU A 140 -3.68 15.24 -21.91
N GLY A 141 -3.81 14.06 -22.53
CA GLY A 141 -2.81 13.47 -23.43
C GLY A 141 -1.65 12.78 -22.70
N VAL A 142 -1.90 12.21 -21.51
CA VAL A 142 -0.96 11.30 -20.87
C VAL A 142 -1.08 9.92 -21.51
N GLU A 143 0.03 9.29 -21.87
CA GLU A 143 0.06 7.91 -22.32
C GLU A 143 0.06 6.98 -21.11
N ILE A 144 -0.96 6.13 -20.98
CA ILE A 144 -1.08 5.17 -19.88
C ILE A 144 -0.96 3.75 -20.44
N PHE A 145 -0.06 2.97 -19.86
CA PHE A 145 0.22 1.59 -20.25
C PHE A 145 -0.22 0.60 -19.14
N PRO A 146 -1.51 0.22 -19.06
CA PRO A 146 -1.96 -0.83 -18.16
C PRO A 146 -1.50 -2.20 -18.66
N GLY A 147 -1.19 -3.12 -17.73
CA GLY A 147 -0.62 -4.43 -18.04
C GLY A 147 0.89 -4.42 -18.31
N PHE A 148 1.56 -3.27 -18.17
CA PHE A 148 3.01 -3.17 -18.36
C PHE A 148 3.72 -2.86 -17.03
N PRO A 149 4.19 -3.88 -16.30
CA PRO A 149 4.92 -3.69 -15.07
C PRO A 149 6.33 -3.17 -15.33
N ALA A 150 6.75 -2.11 -14.67
CA ALA A 150 8.16 -1.77 -14.61
C ALA A 150 8.89 -2.85 -13.77
N ALA A 151 9.81 -3.58 -14.39
CA ALA A 151 10.49 -4.73 -13.78
C ALA A 151 11.96 -4.47 -13.47
N GLU A 152 12.60 -3.55 -14.21
CA GLU A 152 14.03 -3.26 -14.12
C GLU A 152 14.26 -1.75 -14.18
N ILE A 153 15.24 -1.27 -13.43
CA ILE A 153 15.72 0.13 -13.48
C ILE A 153 16.89 0.19 -14.44
N LEU A 154 16.83 1.09 -15.41
CA LEU A 154 17.90 1.36 -16.34
C LEU A 154 18.76 2.51 -15.82
N TYR A 155 20.08 2.40 -16.01
CA TYR A 155 21.04 3.39 -15.55
C TYR A 155 21.89 3.91 -16.71
N ASN A 156 22.28 5.17 -16.63
CA ASN A 156 23.32 5.77 -17.46
C ASN A 156 24.70 5.33 -16.97
N ASP A 157 25.75 5.58 -17.75
CA ASP A 157 27.13 5.24 -17.42
C ASP A 157 27.62 5.92 -16.12
N ASP A 158 27.08 7.08 -15.77
CA ASP A 158 27.38 7.81 -14.54
C ASP A 158 26.61 7.26 -13.32
N GLY A 159 25.76 6.26 -13.52
CA GLY A 159 24.95 5.61 -12.49
C GLY A 159 23.63 6.32 -12.16
N SER A 160 23.29 7.42 -12.82
CA SER A 160 21.97 8.05 -12.73
C SER A 160 20.89 7.18 -13.38
N VAL A 161 19.64 7.34 -12.96
CA VAL A 161 18.52 6.61 -13.57
C VAL A 161 18.25 7.15 -14.97
N LYS A 162 18.27 6.24 -15.96
CA LYS A 162 17.95 6.50 -17.37
C LYS A 162 16.46 6.31 -17.66
N GLY A 163 15.82 5.44 -16.90
CA GLY A 163 14.43 5.02 -17.12
C GLY A 163 14.16 3.66 -16.51
N VAL A 164 13.20 2.94 -17.06
CA VAL A 164 12.83 1.59 -16.64
C VAL A 164 12.60 0.67 -17.83
N ALA A 165 12.75 -0.64 -17.63
CA ALA A 165 12.29 -1.64 -18.57
C ALA A 165 11.06 -2.36 -18.03
N THR A 166 10.12 -2.70 -18.92
CA THR A 166 8.98 -3.55 -18.59
C THR A 166 9.39 -5.00 -18.46
N GLY A 167 8.57 -5.80 -17.78
CA GLY A 167 8.78 -7.24 -17.67
C GLY A 167 8.63 -7.95 -19.02
N ASN A 168 9.36 -9.05 -19.20
CA ASN A 168 9.15 -9.96 -20.32
C ASN A 168 7.81 -10.69 -20.15
N LEU A 169 7.20 -11.08 -21.26
CA LEU A 169 6.02 -11.95 -21.32
C LEU A 169 6.39 -13.33 -21.82
N GLY A 170 5.66 -14.35 -21.42
CA GLY A 170 5.82 -15.72 -21.93
C GLY A 170 7.09 -16.42 -21.43
N ILE A 171 7.53 -16.16 -20.20
CA ILE A 171 8.54 -16.99 -19.52
C ILE A 171 7.82 -18.09 -18.74
N GLY A 172 8.14 -19.35 -19.02
CA GLY A 172 7.57 -20.51 -18.34
C GLY A 172 8.04 -20.68 -16.89
N LYS A 173 7.38 -21.58 -16.15
CA LYS A 173 7.74 -21.93 -14.74
C LYS A 173 9.18 -22.43 -14.60
N ASP A 174 9.73 -23.01 -15.65
CA ASP A 174 11.12 -23.48 -15.75
C ASP A 174 12.14 -22.34 -15.98
N GLY A 175 11.66 -21.12 -16.17
CA GLY A 175 12.49 -19.95 -16.46
C GLY A 175 12.91 -19.83 -17.93
N GLU A 176 12.33 -20.64 -18.82
CA GLU A 176 12.64 -20.64 -20.25
C GLU A 176 11.55 -19.93 -21.07
N PRO A 177 11.91 -19.29 -22.20
CA PRO A 177 10.94 -18.67 -23.10
C PRO A 177 9.98 -19.69 -23.70
N THR A 178 8.68 -19.37 -23.71
CA THR A 178 7.63 -20.13 -24.38
C THR A 178 7.43 -19.64 -25.82
N GLU A 179 6.51 -20.26 -26.55
CA GLU A 179 6.13 -19.82 -27.91
C GLU A 179 5.53 -18.40 -27.97
N ASN A 180 5.01 -17.91 -26.83
CA ASN A 180 4.42 -16.57 -26.70
C ASN A 180 5.41 -15.55 -26.11
N PHE A 181 6.70 -15.87 -26.08
CA PHE A 181 7.71 -15.02 -25.50
C PHE A 181 7.81 -13.67 -26.23
N GLN A 182 7.84 -12.61 -25.43
CA GLN A 182 8.09 -11.24 -25.88
C GLN A 182 9.03 -10.54 -24.90
N LEU A 183 10.08 -9.91 -25.45
CA LEU A 183 10.95 -9.04 -24.65
C LEU A 183 10.16 -7.83 -24.14
N GLY A 184 10.46 -7.43 -22.92
CA GLY A 184 10.00 -6.15 -22.41
C GLY A 184 10.58 -4.97 -23.21
N MET A 185 9.99 -3.80 -23.03
CA MET A 185 10.40 -2.55 -23.67
C MET A 185 11.21 -1.68 -22.69
N GLU A 186 12.07 -0.83 -23.20
CA GLU A 186 12.75 0.21 -22.42
C GLU A 186 12.02 1.55 -22.57
N LEU A 187 11.73 2.20 -21.44
CA LEU A 187 11.19 3.56 -21.42
C LEU A 187 12.27 4.47 -20.82
N HIS A 188 12.88 5.26 -21.67
CA HIS A 188 13.90 6.22 -21.29
C HIS A 188 13.25 7.55 -20.93
N ALA A 189 13.81 8.26 -19.95
CA ALA A 189 13.26 9.53 -19.51
C ALA A 189 14.34 10.50 -19.04
N LYS A 190 14.04 11.80 -19.12
CA LYS A 190 14.84 12.81 -18.42
C LYS A 190 14.76 12.62 -16.91
N TYR A 191 13.54 12.26 -16.41
CA TYR A 191 13.30 11.92 -15.01
C TYR A 191 12.27 10.80 -14.88
N THR A 192 12.46 9.93 -13.89
CA THR A 192 11.54 8.84 -13.55
C THR A 192 10.96 9.05 -12.16
N LEU A 193 9.63 9.07 -12.03
CA LEU A 193 8.93 9.18 -10.75
C LEU A 193 8.42 7.80 -10.32
N PHE A 194 8.91 7.30 -9.19
CA PHE A 194 8.53 6.01 -8.64
C PHE A 194 7.38 6.18 -7.66
N CYS A 195 6.19 5.67 -8.04
CA CYS A 195 4.92 5.81 -7.35
C CYS A 195 4.30 4.43 -7.03
N GLU A 196 5.14 3.44 -6.70
CA GLU A 196 4.74 2.03 -6.55
C GLU A 196 3.88 1.73 -5.29
N GLY A 197 3.68 2.73 -4.42
CA GLY A 197 2.99 2.58 -3.15
C GLY A 197 3.82 1.86 -2.10
N ALA A 198 3.17 1.42 -1.01
CA ALA A 198 3.87 0.81 0.12
C ALA A 198 4.74 -0.37 -0.32
N ARG A 199 6.03 -0.31 -0.01
CA ARG A 199 7.01 -1.35 -0.34
C ARG A 199 7.16 -1.60 -1.84
N GLY A 200 7.40 -0.56 -2.63
CA GLY A 200 7.73 -0.68 -4.05
C GLY A 200 8.95 -1.58 -4.28
N HIS A 201 8.90 -2.46 -5.28
CA HIS A 201 10.02 -3.39 -5.49
C HIS A 201 11.22 -2.70 -6.16
N LEU A 202 11.00 -1.71 -7.03
CA LEU A 202 12.05 -0.86 -7.58
C LEU A 202 12.48 0.19 -6.57
N GLY A 203 11.55 0.78 -5.81
CA GLY A 203 11.85 1.70 -4.72
C GLY A 203 12.80 1.10 -3.68
N ARG A 204 12.72 -0.21 -3.39
CA ARG A 204 13.70 -0.92 -2.55
C ARG A 204 15.10 -0.92 -3.16
N GLN A 205 15.23 -1.26 -4.44
CA GLN A 205 16.52 -1.27 -5.14
C GLN A 205 17.14 0.12 -5.16
N LEU A 206 16.33 1.18 -5.35
CA LEU A 206 16.80 2.57 -5.30
C LEU A 206 17.26 2.97 -3.90
N ASN A 207 16.51 2.57 -2.86
CA ASN A 207 16.91 2.80 -1.48
C ASN A 207 18.30 2.19 -1.18
N ASP A 208 18.56 0.98 -1.64
CA ASP A 208 19.83 0.28 -1.42
C ASP A 208 20.95 0.90 -2.25
N LYS A 209 20.72 1.15 -3.55
CA LYS A 209 21.72 1.71 -4.47
C LYS A 209 22.18 3.11 -4.07
N PHE A 210 21.23 3.99 -3.79
CA PHE A 210 21.51 5.41 -3.48
C PHE A 210 21.53 5.69 -1.98
N LYS A 211 21.44 4.66 -1.13
CA LYS A 211 21.45 4.76 0.34
C LYS A 211 20.45 5.79 0.87
N LEU A 212 19.26 5.83 0.28
CA LEU A 212 18.26 6.86 0.54
C LEU A 212 17.76 6.85 1.98
N ARG A 213 17.94 5.75 2.72
CA ARG A 213 17.49 5.62 4.10
C ARG A 213 18.56 5.97 5.16
N GLU A 214 19.73 6.43 4.74
CA GLU A 214 20.74 6.88 5.70
C GLU A 214 20.22 8.07 6.51
N GLY A 215 20.22 7.94 7.83
CA GLY A 215 19.71 8.95 8.77
C GLY A 215 18.19 8.96 8.97
N ALA A 216 17.42 8.11 8.27
CA ALA A 216 16.00 7.93 8.52
C ALA A 216 15.74 6.77 9.50
N ASP A 217 14.65 6.87 10.26
CA ASP A 217 14.18 5.77 11.11
C ASP A 217 13.79 4.56 10.25
N PRO A 218 13.81 3.33 10.81
CA PRO A 218 13.19 2.17 10.19
C PRO A 218 11.77 2.46 9.75
N GLN A 219 11.41 2.11 8.50
CA GLN A 219 10.01 2.15 8.08
C GLN A 219 9.26 0.99 8.73
N VAL A 220 8.13 1.30 9.33
CA VAL A 220 7.22 0.32 9.91
C VAL A 220 5.91 0.30 9.14
N TYR A 221 5.25 -0.85 9.13
CA TYR A 221 4.09 -1.08 8.30
C TYR A 221 2.92 -1.66 9.10
N GLY A 222 1.73 -1.56 8.53
CA GLY A 222 0.57 -2.34 8.93
C GLY A 222 0.06 -3.15 7.75
N ILE A 223 -0.54 -4.31 8.02
CA ILE A 223 -1.36 -4.99 7.04
C ILE A 223 -2.82 -4.59 7.24
N GLY A 224 -3.40 -3.96 6.22
CA GLY A 224 -4.82 -3.70 6.15
C GLY A 224 -5.53 -4.81 5.39
N ILE A 225 -6.56 -5.38 6.00
CA ILE A 225 -7.45 -6.38 5.40
C ILE A 225 -8.85 -5.77 5.35
N LYS A 226 -9.53 -5.91 4.23
CA LYS A 226 -10.82 -5.25 3.98
C LYS A 226 -11.78 -6.18 3.28
N GLU A 227 -13.04 -6.06 3.63
CA GLU A 227 -14.17 -6.66 2.91
C GLU A 227 -15.21 -5.58 2.55
N LEU A 228 -15.83 -5.75 1.40
CA LEU A 228 -17.00 -5.01 0.96
C LEU A 228 -18.23 -5.88 1.18
N TRP A 229 -19.28 -5.33 1.81
CA TRP A 229 -20.52 -6.01 2.11
C TRP A 229 -21.72 -5.23 1.59
N GLU A 230 -22.71 -5.93 1.06
CA GLU A 230 -24.07 -5.42 0.88
C GLU A 230 -24.88 -5.78 2.12
N ILE A 231 -25.51 -4.79 2.75
CA ILE A 231 -26.26 -4.98 4.00
C ILE A 231 -27.74 -4.63 3.82
N ASP A 232 -28.55 -5.03 4.79
CA ASP A 232 -29.96 -4.66 4.85
C ASP A 232 -30.10 -3.12 4.82
N PRO A 233 -30.93 -2.56 3.91
CA PRO A 233 -31.16 -1.13 3.82
C PRO A 233 -31.59 -0.47 5.14
N SER A 234 -32.29 -1.19 6.01
CA SER A 234 -32.74 -0.68 7.33
C SER A 234 -31.57 -0.43 8.30
N LYS A 235 -30.42 -1.07 8.06
CA LYS A 235 -29.19 -0.91 8.84
C LYS A 235 -28.22 0.10 8.24
N HIS A 236 -28.48 0.52 6.99
CA HIS A 236 -27.57 1.36 6.24
C HIS A 236 -27.73 2.85 6.61
N LYS A 237 -26.59 3.54 6.79
CA LYS A 237 -26.52 4.98 7.14
C LYS A 237 -25.42 5.65 6.32
N PRO A 238 -25.66 6.10 5.09
CA PRO A 238 -24.65 6.69 4.24
C PRO A 238 -23.85 7.78 4.96
N GLY A 239 -22.51 7.71 4.86
CA GLY A 239 -21.62 8.65 5.50
C GLY A 239 -21.32 8.40 6.97
N LEU A 240 -21.87 7.33 7.58
CA LEU A 240 -21.43 6.91 8.91
C LEU A 240 -20.02 6.31 8.81
N VAL A 241 -19.11 6.87 9.59
CA VAL A 241 -17.72 6.42 9.76
C VAL A 241 -17.53 5.92 11.19
N MET A 242 -17.12 4.67 11.34
CA MET A 242 -16.81 4.07 12.64
C MET A 242 -15.37 3.58 12.65
N HIS A 243 -14.59 4.08 13.59
CA HIS A 243 -13.26 3.53 13.91
C HIS A 243 -13.33 2.78 15.23
N THR A 244 -12.53 1.72 15.36
CA THR A 244 -12.45 0.99 16.63
C THR A 244 -11.00 0.64 16.97
N ALA A 245 -10.73 0.48 18.27
CA ALA A 245 -9.46 0.00 18.81
C ALA A 245 -9.73 -0.98 19.98
N GLY A 246 -8.74 -1.79 20.34
CA GLY A 246 -8.82 -2.79 21.40
C GLY A 246 -9.07 -4.19 20.84
N TRP A 247 -10.03 -4.92 21.43
CA TRP A 247 -10.32 -6.29 21.01
C TRP A 247 -10.55 -6.41 19.49
N PRO A 248 -10.03 -7.46 18.80
CA PRO A 248 -9.42 -8.67 19.34
C PRO A 248 -7.90 -8.59 19.62
N LEU A 249 -7.25 -7.48 19.28
CA LEU A 249 -5.82 -7.33 19.54
C LEU A 249 -5.54 -7.10 21.02
N GLU A 250 -4.42 -7.62 21.48
CA GLU A 250 -3.92 -7.36 22.82
C GLU A 250 -3.24 -5.99 22.92
N ASN A 251 -3.01 -5.51 24.15
CA ASN A 251 -2.49 -4.17 24.41
C ASN A 251 -1.13 -3.88 23.75
N ASP A 252 -0.30 -4.88 23.55
CA ASP A 252 1.05 -4.78 22.97
C ASP A 252 1.07 -4.87 21.43
N THR A 253 -0.06 -5.18 20.82
CA THR A 253 -0.19 -5.30 19.36
C THR A 253 -0.91 -4.08 18.80
N TYR A 254 -0.16 -3.23 18.09
CA TYR A 254 -0.73 -2.07 17.41
C TYR A 254 -1.67 -2.48 16.30
N GLY A 255 -2.82 -1.82 16.26
CA GLY A 255 -3.80 -2.02 15.20
C GLY A 255 -5.09 -1.29 15.50
N GLY A 256 -6.09 -1.58 14.71
CA GLY A 256 -7.43 -1.02 14.83
C GLY A 256 -8.28 -1.44 13.66
N SER A 257 -9.51 -0.97 13.64
CA SER A 257 -10.45 -1.36 12.61
C SER A 257 -11.41 -0.22 12.26
N PHE A 258 -12.10 -0.41 11.17
CA PHE A 258 -13.05 0.55 10.67
C PHE A 258 -14.27 -0.14 10.05
N LEU A 259 -15.41 0.57 10.06
CA LEU A 259 -16.62 0.22 9.34
C LEU A 259 -17.22 1.51 8.79
N TYR A 260 -17.32 1.62 7.46
CA TYR A 260 -17.82 2.81 6.79
C TYR A 260 -19.01 2.48 5.90
N HIS A 261 -20.05 3.28 6.00
CA HIS A 261 -21.23 3.16 5.16
C HIS A 261 -21.06 4.00 3.88
N MET A 262 -20.94 3.31 2.76
CA MET A 262 -20.81 3.88 1.42
C MET A 262 -22.18 4.25 0.85
N ASP A 263 -22.30 4.34 -0.46
CA ASP A 263 -23.59 4.37 -1.18
C ASP A 263 -24.16 2.95 -1.39
N ASN A 264 -25.31 2.85 -2.06
CA ASN A 264 -25.91 1.61 -2.56
C ASN A 264 -26.05 0.47 -1.53
N ASN A 265 -26.35 0.80 -0.27
CA ASN A 265 -26.43 -0.16 0.84
C ASN A 265 -25.13 -0.96 1.07
N GLN A 266 -24.01 -0.43 0.64
CA GLN A 266 -22.71 -1.05 0.83
C GLN A 266 -22.01 -0.50 2.08
N VAL A 267 -21.31 -1.39 2.76
CA VAL A 267 -20.40 -1.04 3.84
C VAL A 267 -19.04 -1.68 3.59
N VAL A 268 -17.99 -0.95 3.92
CA VAL A 268 -16.66 -1.52 3.99
C VAL A 268 -16.30 -1.76 5.44
N VAL A 269 -15.79 -2.94 5.73
CA VAL A 269 -15.27 -3.33 7.03
C VAL A 269 -13.80 -3.70 6.86
N GLY A 270 -12.93 -3.15 7.68
CA GLY A 270 -11.50 -3.39 7.58
C GLY A 270 -10.82 -3.46 8.93
N PHE A 271 -9.67 -4.11 8.92
CA PHE A 271 -8.86 -4.39 10.09
C PHE A 271 -7.39 -4.19 9.76
N VAL A 272 -6.69 -3.46 10.60
CA VAL A 272 -5.26 -3.18 10.44
C VAL A 272 -4.50 -3.78 11.60
N VAL A 273 -3.45 -4.54 11.29
CA VAL A 273 -2.49 -5.05 12.27
C VAL A 273 -1.11 -4.49 11.93
N GLY A 274 -0.47 -3.83 12.90
CA GLY A 274 0.91 -3.38 12.74
C GLY A 274 1.86 -4.56 12.65
N LEU A 275 2.72 -4.59 11.64
CA LEU A 275 3.60 -5.74 11.37
C LEU A 275 4.74 -5.90 12.40
N GLY A 276 4.89 -4.96 13.34
CA GLY A 276 5.79 -5.08 14.50
C GLY A 276 5.28 -6.01 15.61
N TYR A 277 4.23 -6.80 15.42
CA TYR A 277 3.79 -7.77 16.42
C TYR A 277 4.83 -8.86 16.66
N THR A 278 4.84 -9.42 17.89
CA THR A 278 5.93 -10.30 18.36
C THR A 278 5.59 -11.78 18.34
N ASN A 279 4.31 -12.16 18.40
CA ASN A 279 3.87 -13.55 18.48
C ASN A 279 3.76 -14.18 17.07
N PRO A 280 4.58 -15.19 16.70
CA PRO A 280 4.53 -15.81 15.37
C PRO A 280 3.25 -16.61 15.10
N TYR A 281 2.45 -16.88 16.14
CA TYR A 281 1.16 -17.55 16.01
C TYR A 281 0.02 -16.60 15.66
N LEU A 282 0.23 -15.28 15.71
CA LEU A 282 -0.79 -14.30 15.31
C LEU A 282 -1.03 -14.35 13.79
N SER A 283 -2.29 -14.45 13.42
CA SER A 283 -2.75 -14.36 12.03
C SER A 283 -3.61 -13.12 11.84
N PRO A 284 -3.15 -12.10 11.12
CA PRO A 284 -3.94 -10.90 10.85
C PRO A 284 -5.30 -11.21 10.21
N PHE A 285 -5.35 -12.21 9.32
CA PHE A 285 -6.60 -12.65 8.69
C PHE A 285 -7.60 -13.20 9.72
N GLU A 286 -7.15 -14.08 10.61
CA GLU A 286 -8.02 -14.69 11.61
C GLU A 286 -8.45 -13.68 12.68
N GLU A 287 -7.60 -12.72 13.04
CA GLU A 287 -7.98 -11.61 13.92
C GLU A 287 -9.09 -10.75 13.28
N PHE A 288 -9.02 -10.52 11.97
CA PHE A 288 -10.09 -9.84 11.26
C PHE A 288 -11.40 -10.65 11.27
N GLN A 289 -11.33 -11.99 11.12
CA GLN A 289 -12.52 -12.84 11.23
C GLN A 289 -13.13 -12.76 12.63
N ARG A 290 -12.31 -12.81 13.69
CA ARG A 290 -12.75 -12.60 15.08
C ARG A 290 -13.41 -11.24 15.25
N TYR A 291 -12.80 -10.17 14.77
CA TYR A 291 -13.34 -8.80 14.86
C TYR A 291 -14.78 -8.71 14.37
N LYS A 292 -15.11 -9.35 13.25
CA LYS A 292 -16.47 -9.33 12.69
C LYS A 292 -17.53 -9.96 13.62
N THR A 293 -17.12 -10.86 14.51
CA THR A 293 -18.04 -11.50 15.48
C THR A 293 -18.40 -10.60 16.65
N HIS A 294 -17.71 -9.47 16.84
CA HIS A 294 -18.02 -8.53 17.91
C HIS A 294 -19.46 -7.98 17.78
N PRO A 295 -20.26 -7.91 18.87
CA PRO A 295 -21.68 -7.52 18.79
C PRO A 295 -21.94 -6.22 18.04
N ALA A 296 -21.12 -5.19 18.23
CA ALA A 296 -21.27 -3.89 17.56
C ALA A 296 -21.06 -3.95 16.04
N ILE A 297 -20.25 -4.87 15.56
CA ILE A 297 -19.92 -5.06 14.14
C ILE A 297 -20.89 -6.05 13.52
N ARG A 298 -21.11 -7.18 14.20
CA ARG A 298 -22.08 -8.21 13.80
C ARG A 298 -23.46 -7.62 13.54
N ALA A 299 -23.94 -6.73 14.39
CA ALA A 299 -25.25 -6.09 14.25
C ALA A 299 -25.44 -5.40 12.88
N VAL A 300 -24.39 -4.89 12.28
CA VAL A 300 -24.42 -4.27 10.94
C VAL A 300 -24.34 -5.33 9.85
N LEU A 301 -23.40 -6.29 9.96
CA LEU A 301 -23.07 -7.23 8.88
C LEU A 301 -24.03 -8.43 8.80
N GLU A 302 -24.66 -8.83 9.92
CA GLU A 302 -25.48 -10.05 9.98
C GLU A 302 -26.68 -9.96 9.04
N GLY A 303 -26.83 -10.98 8.19
CA GLY A 303 -27.81 -11.04 7.12
C GLY A 303 -27.37 -10.37 5.81
N GLY A 304 -26.22 -9.70 5.81
CA GLY A 304 -25.63 -9.13 4.61
C GLY A 304 -24.90 -10.17 3.76
N LYS A 305 -24.42 -9.73 2.59
CA LYS A 305 -23.66 -10.52 1.62
C LYS A 305 -22.27 -9.91 1.43
N ARG A 306 -21.24 -10.71 1.61
CA ARG A 306 -19.86 -10.32 1.30
C ARG A 306 -19.65 -10.28 -0.22
N VAL A 307 -19.17 -9.16 -0.73
CA VAL A 307 -19.03 -8.88 -2.19
C VAL A 307 -17.57 -8.98 -2.63
N SER A 308 -16.63 -8.44 -1.86
CA SER A 308 -15.22 -8.42 -2.20
C SER A 308 -14.34 -8.54 -0.97
N TYR A 309 -13.10 -8.93 -1.19
CA TYR A 309 -12.06 -9.09 -0.17
C TYR A 309 -10.72 -8.63 -0.73
N GLY A 310 -9.92 -8.00 0.10
CA GLY A 310 -8.55 -7.64 -0.28
C GLY A 310 -7.67 -7.35 0.92
N ALA A 311 -6.37 -7.30 0.66
CA ALA A 311 -5.37 -6.98 1.67
C ALA A 311 -4.23 -6.17 1.04
N ARG A 312 -3.68 -5.20 1.81
CA ARG A 312 -2.52 -4.42 1.39
C ARG A 312 -1.72 -3.92 2.59
N ALA A 313 -0.41 -3.95 2.46
CA ALA A 313 0.46 -3.26 3.41
C ALA A 313 0.33 -1.73 3.22
N ILE A 314 0.41 -1.02 4.34
CA ILE A 314 0.44 0.44 4.40
C ILE A 314 1.64 0.87 5.23
N THR A 315 2.28 1.97 4.88
CA THR A 315 3.35 2.56 5.69
C THR A 315 2.79 3.19 6.97
N ALA A 316 3.54 3.19 8.04
CA ALA A 316 3.12 3.75 9.32
C ALA A 316 4.24 4.48 10.08
N GLY A 317 5.44 4.58 9.51
CA GLY A 317 6.59 5.19 10.19
C GLY A 317 6.50 6.71 10.33
N GLY A 318 5.75 7.37 9.46
CA GLY A 318 5.56 8.82 9.48
C GLY A 318 6.80 9.62 9.07
N LEU A 319 6.87 10.90 9.46
CA LEU A 319 7.86 11.86 8.99
C LEU A 319 9.32 11.40 9.19
N MET A 320 9.64 10.80 10.34
CA MET A 320 11.00 10.41 10.68
C MET A 320 11.50 9.19 9.89
N SER A 321 10.57 8.43 9.29
CA SER A 321 10.88 7.26 8.45
C SER A 321 10.91 7.58 6.95
N LEU A 322 10.74 8.84 6.55
CA LEU A 322 10.89 9.22 5.14
C LEU A 322 12.35 9.08 4.70
N PRO A 323 12.62 8.45 3.55
CA PRO A 323 13.97 8.42 2.98
C PRO A 323 14.34 9.78 2.36
N LYS A 324 15.56 9.93 1.88
CA LYS A 324 15.88 10.97 0.90
C LYS A 324 14.99 10.78 -0.32
N LEU A 325 14.21 11.79 -0.69
CA LEU A 325 13.14 11.67 -1.69
C LEU A 325 13.66 11.61 -3.12
N VAL A 326 14.86 12.11 -3.36
CA VAL A 326 15.43 12.32 -4.71
C VAL A 326 16.78 11.67 -4.84
N PHE A 327 17.09 11.28 -6.05
CA PHE A 327 18.37 10.71 -6.48
C PHE A 327 18.61 11.11 -7.94
N PRO A 328 19.83 10.95 -8.50
CA PRO A 328 20.11 11.29 -9.88
C PRO A 328 19.17 10.57 -10.86
N GLY A 329 18.38 11.34 -11.61
CA GLY A 329 17.42 10.86 -12.60
C GLY A 329 16.04 10.49 -12.07
N GLY A 330 15.72 10.74 -10.77
CA GLY A 330 14.36 10.41 -10.31
C GLY A 330 14.01 10.80 -8.88
N ALA A 331 12.81 10.38 -8.48
CA ALA A 331 12.27 10.62 -7.14
C ALA A 331 11.32 9.51 -6.67
N LEU A 332 11.26 9.28 -5.34
CA LEU A 332 10.24 8.48 -4.68
C LEU A 332 9.04 9.37 -4.33
N VAL A 333 7.84 8.93 -4.67
CA VAL A 333 6.61 9.73 -4.54
C VAL A 333 5.51 8.94 -3.83
N GLY A 334 4.68 9.61 -3.06
CA GLY A 334 3.57 9.00 -2.36
C GLY A 334 4.00 7.99 -1.31
N ASP A 335 3.29 6.88 -1.25
CA ASP A 335 3.55 5.87 -0.21
C ASP A 335 4.75 4.95 -0.52
N ASP A 336 5.36 5.10 -1.68
CA ASP A 336 6.67 4.50 -1.98
C ASP A 336 7.78 5.13 -1.12
N ALA A 337 7.67 6.43 -0.84
CA ALA A 337 8.49 7.11 0.16
C ALA A 337 7.94 6.94 1.60
N GLY A 338 6.64 6.68 1.79
CA GLY A 338 6.03 6.48 3.11
C GLY A 338 5.26 7.69 3.65
N PHE A 339 4.61 8.46 2.81
CA PHE A 339 3.90 9.69 3.20
C PHE A 339 2.54 9.49 3.88
N LEU A 340 2.10 8.26 4.11
CA LEU A 340 0.85 8.01 4.81
C LEU A 340 0.88 8.59 6.24
N ASN A 341 -0.17 9.32 6.62
CA ASN A 341 -0.35 9.80 7.99
C ASN A 341 -1.10 8.75 8.82
N ALA A 342 -0.36 7.94 9.59
CA ALA A 342 -0.92 6.88 10.42
C ALA A 342 -1.89 7.40 11.49
N SER A 343 -1.69 8.63 12.02
CA SER A 343 -2.57 9.22 13.03
C SER A 343 -3.95 9.61 12.47
N ARG A 344 -4.02 9.94 11.18
CA ARG A 344 -5.28 10.22 10.47
C ARG A 344 -5.89 8.98 9.80
N ILE A 345 -5.12 7.89 9.69
CA ILE A 345 -5.50 6.70 8.90
C ILE A 345 -5.78 7.09 7.44
N LYS A 346 -5.01 8.04 6.90
CA LYS A 346 -5.18 8.62 5.57
C LYS A 346 -3.85 8.81 4.86
N GLY A 347 -3.80 8.37 3.59
CA GLY A 347 -2.64 8.51 2.72
C GLY A 347 -2.95 9.10 1.34
N SER A 348 -4.22 9.01 0.89
CA SER A 348 -4.60 9.40 -0.49
C SER A 348 -4.30 10.88 -0.77
N HIS A 349 -4.64 11.79 0.16
CA HIS A 349 -4.36 13.22 0.03
C HIS A 349 -2.86 13.52 0.02
N ALA A 350 -2.08 12.76 0.81
CA ALA A 350 -0.62 12.88 0.83
C ALA A 350 -0.01 12.39 -0.49
N ALA A 351 -0.50 11.27 -1.02
CA ALA A 351 -0.08 10.72 -2.32
C ALA A 351 -0.33 11.73 -3.46
N ILE A 352 -1.53 12.30 -3.53
CA ILE A 352 -1.88 13.33 -4.53
C ILE A 352 -0.97 14.57 -4.37
N LYS A 353 -0.79 15.07 -3.13
CA LYS A 353 0.03 16.27 -2.90
C LYS A 353 1.48 16.06 -3.29
N THR A 354 2.07 14.94 -2.91
CA THR A 354 3.47 14.64 -3.27
C THR A 354 3.65 14.40 -4.76
N GLY A 355 2.65 13.83 -5.43
CA GLY A 355 2.61 13.73 -6.90
C GLY A 355 2.69 15.10 -7.57
N MET A 356 1.89 16.07 -7.10
CA MET A 356 1.94 17.44 -7.59
C MET A 356 3.32 18.10 -7.38
N LEU A 357 3.88 17.98 -6.17
CA LEU A 357 5.17 18.61 -5.85
C LEU A 357 6.33 18.00 -6.65
N ALA A 358 6.34 16.69 -6.85
CA ALA A 358 7.34 16.02 -7.67
C ALA A 358 7.20 16.42 -9.16
N ALA A 359 5.97 16.52 -9.65
CA ALA A 359 5.67 16.98 -11.01
C ALA A 359 6.16 18.40 -11.26
N GLU A 360 5.89 19.32 -10.33
CA GLU A 360 6.35 20.72 -10.42
C GLU A 360 7.87 20.81 -10.49
N ALA A 361 8.58 20.04 -9.63
CA ALA A 361 10.04 19.99 -9.66
C ALA A 361 10.60 19.40 -10.96
N ALA A 362 9.99 18.31 -11.46
CA ALA A 362 10.41 17.67 -12.71
C ALA A 362 10.14 18.58 -13.92
N PHE A 363 8.99 19.22 -13.95
CA PHE A 363 8.63 20.17 -15.03
C PHE A 363 9.63 21.31 -15.14
N GLU A 364 9.92 22.00 -14.02
CA GLU A 364 10.88 23.11 -14.02
C GLU A 364 12.31 22.65 -14.40
N ALA A 365 12.70 21.44 -14.00
CA ALA A 365 13.99 20.89 -14.38
C ALA A 365 14.06 20.62 -15.90
N VAL A 366 13.02 20.02 -16.48
CA VAL A 366 12.94 19.75 -17.93
C VAL A 366 12.93 21.06 -18.72
N GLN A 367 12.16 22.08 -18.29
CA GLN A 367 12.13 23.39 -18.95
C GLN A 367 13.45 24.14 -18.86
N ALA A 368 14.24 23.89 -17.81
CA ALA A 368 15.60 24.43 -17.68
C ALA A 368 16.66 23.65 -18.49
N GLY A 369 16.25 22.64 -19.27
CA GLY A 369 17.15 21.80 -20.07
C GLY A 369 17.97 20.82 -19.22
N ARG A 370 17.57 20.57 -17.97
CA ARG A 370 18.22 19.61 -17.06
C ARG A 370 17.72 18.20 -17.33
N THR A 371 18.57 17.22 -17.09
CA THR A 371 18.27 15.80 -17.21
C THR A 371 19.12 15.00 -16.24
N SER A 372 18.55 13.91 -15.70
CA SER A 372 19.25 12.88 -14.91
C SER A 372 19.99 13.38 -13.65
N ASP A 373 19.77 14.60 -13.21
CA ASP A 373 20.26 15.14 -11.94
C ASP A 373 19.23 14.98 -10.79
N GLU A 374 19.51 15.53 -9.62
CA GLU A 374 18.58 15.48 -8.49
C GLU A 374 17.52 16.60 -8.56
N LEU A 375 16.26 16.23 -8.37
CA LEU A 375 15.10 17.13 -8.31
C LEU A 375 15.02 17.83 -6.94
N THR A 376 16.03 18.61 -6.55
CA THR A 376 16.17 19.20 -5.21
C THR A 376 15.01 20.12 -4.81
N ALA A 377 14.31 20.71 -5.78
CA ALA A 377 13.12 21.53 -5.54
C ALA A 377 11.96 20.72 -4.91
N TYR A 378 11.87 19.40 -5.15
CA TYR A 378 10.80 18.56 -4.59
C TYR A 378 10.85 18.47 -3.06
N PRO A 379 11.94 18.03 -2.42
CA PRO A 379 12.03 18.02 -0.96
C PRO A 379 11.93 19.42 -0.34
N GLU A 380 12.38 20.46 -1.00
CA GLU A 380 12.24 21.84 -0.51
C GLU A 380 10.76 22.30 -0.50
N SER A 381 10.03 22.04 -1.60
CA SER A 381 8.60 22.33 -1.69
C SER A 381 7.78 21.50 -0.69
N PHE A 382 8.18 20.24 -0.45
CA PHE A 382 7.55 19.43 0.60
C PHE A 382 7.70 20.09 1.98
N LYS A 383 8.91 20.53 2.37
CA LYS A 383 9.17 21.16 3.68
C LYS A 383 8.31 22.39 3.95
N THR A 384 7.94 23.14 2.93
CA THR A 384 7.11 24.33 3.04
C THR A 384 5.61 24.06 2.90
N SER A 385 5.23 22.83 2.53
CA SER A 385 3.84 22.43 2.28
C SER A 385 3.05 22.20 3.57
N TRP A 386 1.72 22.25 3.45
CA TRP A 386 0.81 21.86 4.52
C TRP A 386 0.97 20.38 4.93
N LEU A 387 1.41 19.52 4.00
CA LEU A 387 1.60 18.10 4.27
C LEU A 387 2.75 17.88 5.26
N HIS A 388 3.86 18.62 5.11
CA HIS A 388 4.94 18.56 6.09
C HIS A 388 4.46 18.99 7.49
N THR A 389 3.69 20.07 7.58
CA THR A 389 3.11 20.52 8.86
C THR A 389 2.22 19.44 9.48
N GLU A 390 1.40 18.78 8.67
CA GLU A 390 0.53 17.70 9.12
C GLU A 390 1.34 16.49 9.65
N LEU A 391 2.32 16.03 8.89
CA LEU A 391 3.18 14.90 9.29
C LEU A 391 4.06 15.26 10.50
N HIS A 392 4.54 16.50 10.57
CA HIS A 392 5.34 16.96 11.72
C HIS A 392 4.52 16.94 13.03
N ARG A 393 3.26 17.36 12.99
CA ARG A 393 2.37 17.29 14.17
C ARG A 393 2.10 15.85 14.60
N ALA A 394 2.06 14.90 13.67
CA ALA A 394 1.80 13.49 13.91
C ALA A 394 3.06 12.65 14.19
N ARG A 395 4.27 13.23 14.17
CA ARG A 395 5.55 12.51 14.11
C ARG A 395 5.81 11.51 15.23
N ASN A 396 5.21 11.72 16.40
CA ASN A 396 5.37 10.85 17.57
C ASN A 396 4.21 9.83 17.75
N PHE A 397 3.17 9.90 16.91
CA PHE A 397 1.96 9.10 17.08
C PHE A 397 2.26 7.60 17.16
N LYS A 398 2.92 7.08 16.13
CA LYS A 398 3.18 5.65 16.03
C LYS A 398 4.12 5.15 17.13
N GLN A 399 5.11 5.96 17.50
CA GLN A 399 6.08 5.65 18.55
C GLN A 399 5.40 5.56 19.93
N TRP A 400 4.43 6.43 20.24
CA TRP A 400 3.61 6.31 21.43
C TRP A 400 2.73 5.06 21.41
N MET A 401 2.05 4.81 20.29
CA MET A 401 1.18 3.64 20.15
C MET A 401 1.95 2.31 20.22
N SER A 402 3.22 2.29 19.87
CA SER A 402 4.10 1.10 20.02
C SER A 402 4.42 0.75 21.48
N LYS A 403 4.13 1.64 22.43
CA LYS A 403 4.28 1.39 23.88
C LYS A 403 3.04 0.75 24.51
N GLY A 404 2.06 0.36 23.68
CA GLY A 404 0.81 -0.25 24.08
C GLY A 404 -0.39 0.69 23.92
N LEU A 405 -1.56 0.10 23.72
CA LEU A 405 -2.80 0.83 23.40
C LEU A 405 -3.16 1.87 24.48
N TYR A 406 -3.11 1.50 25.75
CA TYR A 406 -3.57 2.41 26.83
C TYR A 406 -2.61 3.57 27.05
N LEU A 407 -1.32 3.30 27.23
CA LEU A 407 -0.31 4.35 27.41
C LEU A 407 -0.21 5.22 26.16
N GLY A 408 -0.18 4.59 24.98
CA GLY A 408 -0.13 5.30 23.71
C GLY A 408 -1.32 6.25 23.54
N THR A 409 -2.54 5.79 23.81
CA THR A 409 -3.75 6.62 23.71
C THR A 409 -3.69 7.84 24.64
N VAL A 410 -3.25 7.68 25.89
CA VAL A 410 -3.11 8.80 26.85
C VAL A 410 -2.08 9.80 26.34
N MET A 411 -0.89 9.33 25.93
CA MET A 411 0.19 10.21 25.47
C MET A 411 -0.14 10.91 24.16
N VAL A 412 -0.79 10.24 23.22
CA VAL A 412 -1.31 10.84 21.97
C VAL A 412 -2.38 11.90 22.31
N GLY A 413 -3.27 11.63 23.26
CA GLY A 413 -4.26 12.59 23.73
C GLY A 413 -3.61 13.85 24.29
N ILE A 414 -2.61 13.71 25.16
CA ILE A 414 -1.86 14.85 25.72
C ILE A 414 -1.14 15.61 24.58
N GLU A 415 -0.36 14.91 23.78
CA GLU A 415 0.48 15.54 22.77
C GLU A 415 -0.34 16.19 21.65
N GLN A 416 -1.29 15.48 21.09
CA GLN A 416 -2.02 15.98 19.91
C GLN A 416 -3.25 16.82 20.26
N LYS A 417 -3.98 16.47 21.33
CA LYS A 417 -5.19 17.22 21.73
C LYS A 417 -4.88 18.44 22.61
N LEU A 418 -4.01 18.28 23.61
CA LEU A 418 -3.71 19.38 24.53
C LEU A 418 -2.59 20.31 24.03
N LEU A 419 -1.53 19.73 23.41
CA LEU A 419 -0.35 20.47 22.94
C LEU A 419 -0.35 20.72 21.43
N GLY A 420 -1.38 20.28 20.69
CA GLY A 420 -1.52 20.51 19.26
C GLY A 420 -0.41 19.88 18.39
N GLY A 421 0.31 18.89 18.92
CA GLY A 421 1.46 18.25 18.26
C GLY A 421 2.75 19.10 18.24
N ASN A 422 2.72 20.29 18.82
CA ASN A 422 3.87 21.21 18.92
C ASN A 422 4.67 20.93 20.20
N VAL A 423 5.42 19.84 20.20
CA VAL A 423 6.26 19.43 21.34
C VAL A 423 7.74 19.54 20.99
N PRO A 424 8.63 19.84 21.97
CA PRO A 424 10.07 20.01 21.70
C PRO A 424 10.84 18.69 21.52
N TRP A 425 10.19 17.54 21.71
CA TRP A 425 10.80 16.23 21.54
C TRP A 425 10.32 15.53 20.28
N THR A 426 11.13 14.62 19.78
CA THR A 426 10.80 13.68 18.71
C THR A 426 11.17 12.28 19.17
N LEU A 427 10.25 11.34 19.00
CA LEU A 427 10.46 9.93 19.26
C LEU A 427 10.87 9.22 17.96
N HIS A 428 11.70 8.18 18.10
CA HIS A 428 12.26 7.45 16.98
C HIS A 428 11.89 5.98 17.02
N HIS A 429 11.70 5.35 15.86
CA HIS A 429 11.66 3.90 15.69
C HIS A 429 13.09 3.36 15.71
N GLN A 430 13.28 2.21 16.38
CA GLN A 430 14.59 1.60 16.53
C GLN A 430 14.70 0.23 15.85
N HIS A 431 13.56 -0.37 15.49
CA HIS A 431 13.51 -1.74 14.97
C HIS A 431 12.67 -1.82 13.70
N TRP A 432 13.07 -2.70 12.81
CA TRP A 432 12.28 -3.10 11.66
C TRP A 432 11.21 -4.11 12.08
N ASP A 433 10.11 -4.18 11.34
CA ASP A 433 9.00 -5.09 11.64
C ASP A 433 9.39 -6.57 11.60
N HIS A 434 10.32 -6.95 10.71
CA HIS A 434 10.80 -8.33 10.59
C HIS A 434 11.63 -8.80 11.79
N GLU A 435 12.27 -7.88 12.50
CA GLU A 435 13.10 -8.18 13.68
C GLU A 435 12.28 -8.50 14.93
N MET A 436 10.97 -8.20 14.91
CA MET A 436 10.16 -8.19 16.11
C MET A 436 9.62 -9.57 16.53
N LEU A 437 9.61 -10.57 15.65
CA LEU A 437 9.10 -11.90 15.99
C LEU A 437 9.98 -12.58 17.03
N LYS A 438 9.33 -13.05 18.09
CA LYS A 438 9.96 -13.92 19.10
C LYS A 438 9.95 -15.37 18.64
N PRO A 439 10.90 -16.20 19.09
CA PRO A 439 10.82 -17.65 18.88
C PRO A 439 9.48 -18.22 19.33
N ALA A 440 8.93 -19.17 18.59
CA ALA A 440 7.64 -19.80 18.88
C ALA A 440 7.60 -20.45 20.27
N SER A 441 8.73 -20.97 20.74
CA SER A 441 8.89 -21.56 22.09
C SER A 441 8.67 -20.56 23.24
N GLN A 442 8.75 -19.25 22.96
CA GLN A 442 8.54 -18.18 23.94
C GLN A 442 7.13 -17.57 23.84
N CYS A 443 6.30 -18.07 22.93
CA CYS A 443 4.97 -17.51 22.66
C CYS A 443 3.88 -18.55 22.91
N LYS A 444 2.71 -18.08 23.32
CA LYS A 444 1.52 -18.94 23.42
C LYS A 444 0.91 -19.13 22.03
N PRO A 445 0.63 -20.38 21.60
CA PRO A 445 -0.17 -20.63 20.41
C PRO A 445 -1.54 -19.97 20.51
N ILE A 446 -2.00 -19.41 19.40
CA ILE A 446 -3.35 -18.84 19.29
C ILE A 446 -4.22 -19.83 18.52
N VAL A 447 -5.33 -20.23 19.13
CA VAL A 447 -6.32 -21.11 18.49
C VAL A 447 -7.47 -20.25 17.98
N TYR A 448 -7.65 -20.25 16.68
CA TYR A 448 -8.73 -19.52 16.04
C TYR A 448 -9.97 -20.40 15.84
N PRO A 449 -11.18 -19.86 16.01
CA PRO A 449 -12.41 -20.60 15.75
C PRO A 449 -12.55 -20.90 14.25
N LYS A 450 -13.20 -22.02 13.93
CA LYS A 450 -13.54 -22.33 12.54
C LYS A 450 -14.55 -21.30 12.01
N PRO A 451 -14.42 -20.86 10.75
CA PRO A 451 -15.38 -19.93 10.15
C PRO A 451 -16.77 -20.57 10.02
N ASP A 452 -17.82 -19.75 10.14
CA ASP A 452 -19.23 -20.17 10.07
C ASP A 452 -19.80 -20.13 8.64
N GLY A 453 -19.06 -19.58 7.69
CA GLY A 453 -19.49 -19.41 6.29
C GLY A 453 -20.59 -18.36 6.08
N LYS A 454 -20.94 -17.58 7.11
CA LYS A 454 -22.00 -16.55 7.06
C LYS A 454 -21.46 -15.17 7.40
N LEU A 455 -20.77 -15.04 8.53
CA LEU A 455 -20.11 -13.84 8.99
C LEU A 455 -18.60 -13.96 8.91
N THR A 456 -18.08 -15.14 9.15
CA THR A 456 -16.67 -15.47 9.10
C THR A 456 -16.38 -16.49 8.00
N PHE A 457 -15.24 -16.37 7.34
CA PHE A 457 -14.91 -17.15 6.15
C PHE A 457 -13.45 -17.64 6.21
N ASP A 458 -13.15 -18.70 5.48
CA ASP A 458 -11.79 -19.15 5.28
C ASP A 458 -11.01 -18.28 4.26
N ARG A 459 -9.69 -18.44 4.21
CA ARG A 459 -8.83 -17.63 3.33
C ARG A 459 -9.08 -17.89 1.85
N LEU A 460 -9.26 -19.14 1.44
CA LEU A 460 -9.41 -19.49 0.02
C LEU A 460 -10.71 -18.92 -0.55
N SER A 461 -11.83 -19.03 0.18
CA SER A 461 -13.09 -18.39 -0.23
C SER A 461 -12.99 -16.85 -0.23
N SER A 462 -12.10 -16.28 0.57
CA SER A 462 -11.83 -14.85 0.57
C SER A 462 -10.98 -14.43 -0.63
N VAL A 463 -9.93 -15.18 -0.94
CA VAL A 463 -9.10 -14.96 -2.14
C VAL A 463 -9.92 -15.05 -3.41
N PHE A 464 -10.86 -16.00 -3.49
CA PHE A 464 -11.73 -16.15 -4.65
C PHE A 464 -12.48 -14.85 -5.01
N ILE A 465 -13.00 -14.13 -4.03
CA ILE A 465 -13.71 -12.86 -4.27
C ILE A 465 -12.79 -11.62 -4.33
N SER A 466 -11.48 -11.79 -4.29
CA SER A 466 -10.53 -10.74 -4.64
C SER A 466 -10.33 -10.62 -6.16
N ASN A 467 -10.88 -11.58 -6.92
CA ASN A 467 -10.69 -11.73 -8.35
C ASN A 467 -9.22 -11.77 -8.75
N THR A 468 -8.34 -12.27 -7.87
CA THR A 468 -6.92 -12.41 -8.20
C THR A 468 -6.75 -13.51 -9.24
N ASN A 469 -5.98 -13.21 -10.25
CA ASN A 469 -5.62 -14.14 -11.31
C ASN A 469 -4.21 -13.84 -11.80
N HIS A 470 -3.42 -14.87 -12.04
CA HIS A 470 -2.07 -14.77 -12.60
C HIS A 470 -1.93 -15.77 -13.73
N GLU A 471 -1.03 -15.50 -14.66
CA GLU A 471 -0.62 -16.50 -15.63
C GLU A 471 -0.12 -17.75 -14.90
N GLU A 472 -0.63 -18.92 -15.27
CA GLU A 472 -0.24 -20.15 -14.59
C GLU A 472 1.18 -20.57 -14.91
N ASN A 473 1.58 -20.41 -16.18
CA ASN A 473 2.88 -20.83 -16.65
C ASN A 473 3.90 -19.67 -16.59
N GLN A 474 4.13 -19.13 -15.38
CA GLN A 474 5.19 -18.16 -15.15
C GLN A 474 6.00 -18.52 -13.88
N PRO A 475 7.23 -18.02 -13.72
CA PRO A 475 7.99 -18.18 -12.49
C PRO A 475 7.24 -17.56 -11.31
N ALA A 476 7.36 -18.16 -10.12
CA ALA A 476 6.77 -17.60 -8.93
C ALA A 476 7.41 -16.23 -8.61
N HIS A 477 6.58 -15.19 -8.54
CA HIS A 477 7.00 -13.82 -8.21
C HIS A 477 7.32 -13.60 -6.72
N LEU A 478 7.24 -14.65 -5.93
CA LEU A 478 7.62 -14.72 -4.52
C LEU A 478 8.89 -15.56 -4.44
N THR A 479 10.02 -14.93 -4.71
CA THR A 479 11.32 -15.61 -4.79
C THR A 479 11.94 -15.79 -3.41
N LEU A 480 12.76 -16.83 -3.28
CA LEU A 480 13.53 -17.10 -2.06
C LEU A 480 15.02 -16.87 -2.34
N LYS A 481 15.70 -16.10 -1.49
CA LYS A 481 17.16 -15.94 -1.57
C LYS A 481 17.87 -17.27 -1.31
N ASP A 482 17.36 -18.04 -0.36
CA ASP A 482 17.81 -19.38 -0.01
C ASP A 482 16.58 -20.29 0.22
N PRO A 483 16.35 -21.31 -0.61
CA PRO A 483 15.20 -22.19 -0.51
C PRO A 483 15.20 -23.09 0.74
N SER A 484 16.31 -23.19 1.45
CA SER A 484 16.41 -23.98 2.67
C SER A 484 15.91 -23.25 3.92
N VAL A 485 15.96 -21.91 3.93
CA VAL A 485 15.64 -21.08 5.10
C VAL A 485 14.21 -21.26 5.63
N PRO A 486 13.17 -21.37 4.81
CA PRO A 486 11.81 -21.55 5.33
C PRO A 486 11.64 -22.76 6.24
N VAL A 487 12.29 -23.89 5.91
CA VAL A 487 12.22 -25.12 6.73
C VAL A 487 13.24 -25.09 7.86
N ASN A 488 14.51 -24.77 7.55
CA ASN A 488 15.59 -24.88 8.51
C ASN A 488 15.61 -23.77 9.57
N VAL A 489 15.04 -22.61 9.27
CA VAL A 489 15.01 -21.45 10.18
C VAL A 489 13.59 -21.08 10.56
N ASN A 490 12.74 -20.72 9.60
CA ASN A 490 11.43 -20.15 9.90
C ASN A 490 10.48 -21.17 10.54
N TRP A 491 10.45 -22.41 10.02
CA TRP A 491 9.67 -23.48 10.62
C TRP A 491 10.17 -23.85 12.00
N GLN A 492 11.48 -24.06 12.17
CA GLN A 492 12.07 -24.50 13.43
C GLN A 492 11.99 -23.45 14.54
N THR A 493 12.22 -22.19 14.20
CA THR A 493 12.32 -21.11 15.19
C THR A 493 10.97 -20.43 15.43
N TYR A 494 10.20 -20.18 14.37
CA TYR A 494 9.00 -19.36 14.41
C TYR A 494 7.72 -20.14 14.05
N ALA A 495 7.81 -21.47 13.93
CA ALA A 495 6.70 -22.35 13.56
C ALA A 495 6.04 -22.00 12.21
N GLY A 496 6.83 -21.57 11.20
CA GLY A 496 6.36 -21.24 9.85
C GLY A 496 5.40 -20.05 9.81
N PRO A 497 5.86 -18.85 10.19
CA PRO A 497 5.01 -17.66 10.32
C PRO A 497 4.41 -17.21 8.98
N GLU A 498 5.02 -17.61 7.85
CA GLU A 498 4.56 -17.32 6.48
C GLU A 498 3.11 -17.77 6.26
N SER A 499 2.76 -18.92 6.79
CA SER A 499 1.41 -19.48 6.69
C SER A 499 0.35 -18.68 7.47
N ARG A 500 0.78 -17.76 8.36
CA ARG A 500 -0.11 -16.96 9.21
C ARG A 500 -0.15 -15.50 8.84
N TYR A 501 1.00 -14.87 8.57
CA TYR A 501 0.99 -13.46 8.16
C TYR A 501 0.47 -13.24 6.74
N CYS A 502 0.50 -14.26 5.88
CA CYS A 502 -0.09 -14.16 4.55
C CYS A 502 -1.62 -14.17 4.62
N PRO A 503 -2.31 -13.12 4.13
CA PRO A 503 -3.77 -13.06 4.16
C PRO A 503 -4.43 -13.83 3.01
N ALA A 504 -3.64 -14.42 2.12
CA ALA A 504 -4.10 -15.01 0.86
C ALA A 504 -3.74 -16.50 0.68
N ALA A 505 -3.34 -17.21 1.74
CA ALA A 505 -2.99 -18.63 1.70
C ALA A 505 -1.95 -18.97 0.60
N VAL A 506 -0.96 -18.09 0.42
CA VAL A 506 0.12 -18.32 -0.54
C VAL A 506 1.11 -19.36 -0.03
N TYR A 507 1.40 -19.34 1.28
CA TYR A 507 2.41 -20.18 1.90
C TYR A 507 1.78 -21.30 2.70
N GLU A 508 2.21 -22.53 2.42
CA GLU A 508 1.74 -23.74 3.09
C GLU A 508 2.92 -24.66 3.42
N PHE A 509 3.02 -25.10 4.67
CA PHE A 509 3.97 -26.14 5.06
C PHE A 509 3.29 -27.49 4.98
N VAL A 510 3.85 -28.37 4.17
CA VAL A 510 3.34 -29.74 3.95
C VAL A 510 4.41 -30.77 4.31
N LYS A 511 3.97 -31.93 4.75
CA LYS A 511 4.86 -33.05 5.04
C LYS A 511 5.15 -33.84 3.77
N ASN A 512 6.41 -34.18 3.58
CA ASN A 512 6.85 -35.15 2.59
C ASN A 512 6.58 -36.58 3.10
N ASP A 513 6.72 -37.58 2.23
CA ASP A 513 6.53 -38.99 2.56
C ASP A 513 7.53 -39.49 3.63
N ASP A 514 8.71 -38.89 3.71
CA ASP A 514 9.74 -39.17 4.71
C ASP A 514 9.49 -38.46 6.07
N GLY A 515 8.40 -37.71 6.19
CA GLY A 515 8.02 -36.96 7.38
C GLY A 515 8.70 -35.58 7.52
N SER A 516 9.59 -35.21 6.60
CA SER A 516 10.18 -33.86 6.57
C SER A 516 9.15 -32.81 6.11
N GLU A 517 9.34 -31.56 6.53
CA GLU A 517 8.50 -30.44 6.11
C GLU A 517 9.07 -29.80 4.85
N ARG A 518 8.19 -29.30 3.96
CA ARG A 518 8.56 -28.41 2.85
C ARG A 518 7.60 -27.25 2.75
N LEU A 519 8.10 -26.09 2.26
CA LEU A 519 7.27 -24.96 1.92
C LEU A 519 6.70 -25.13 0.51
N VAL A 520 5.39 -24.92 0.34
CA VAL A 520 4.71 -24.75 -0.94
C VAL A 520 4.32 -23.29 -1.09
N ILE A 521 4.59 -22.71 -2.25
CA ILE A 521 4.24 -21.33 -2.60
C ILE A 521 3.15 -21.35 -3.67
N ASN A 522 1.92 -21.09 -3.26
CA ASN A 522 0.74 -20.98 -4.13
C ASN A 522 0.67 -19.56 -4.69
N ALA A 523 1.60 -19.19 -5.59
CA ALA A 523 1.78 -17.82 -6.08
C ALA A 523 0.51 -17.23 -6.73
N GLN A 524 -0.35 -18.07 -7.28
CA GLN A 524 -1.61 -17.66 -7.92
C GLN A 524 -2.62 -17.06 -6.95
N ASN A 525 -2.53 -17.38 -5.66
CA ASN A 525 -3.38 -16.81 -4.63
C ASN A 525 -2.94 -15.38 -4.22
N CYS A 526 -1.78 -14.92 -4.71
CA CYS A 526 -1.20 -13.67 -4.24
C CYS A 526 -2.06 -12.45 -4.60
N VAL A 527 -2.41 -11.65 -3.61
CA VAL A 527 -3.14 -10.38 -3.77
C VAL A 527 -2.21 -9.16 -3.74
N HIS A 528 -0.92 -9.35 -3.95
CA HIS A 528 0.11 -8.31 -4.00
C HIS A 528 0.20 -7.43 -2.73
N CYS A 529 -0.14 -7.96 -1.57
CA CYS A 529 -0.19 -7.19 -0.31
C CYS A 529 1.18 -6.82 0.26
N LYS A 530 2.27 -7.45 -0.17
CA LYS A 530 3.66 -7.23 0.26
C LYS A 530 3.99 -7.63 1.71
N THR A 531 3.06 -8.21 2.45
CA THR A 531 3.28 -8.57 3.87
C THR A 531 4.47 -9.51 4.06
N CYS A 532 4.63 -10.50 3.18
CA CYS A 532 5.74 -11.47 3.25
C CYS A 532 7.11 -10.81 3.10
N ASP A 533 7.24 -9.93 2.13
CA ASP A 533 8.46 -9.15 1.86
C ASP A 533 8.84 -8.20 3.02
N ILE A 534 7.86 -7.82 3.84
CA ILE A 534 8.06 -6.96 5.01
C ILE A 534 8.32 -7.79 6.28
N LYS A 535 7.51 -8.83 6.53
CA LYS A 535 7.43 -9.50 7.84
C LYS A 535 8.30 -10.76 7.95
N ASP A 536 8.80 -11.31 6.86
CA ASP A 536 9.68 -12.48 6.91
C ASP A 536 10.89 -12.21 7.84
N PRO A 537 11.04 -12.95 8.95
CA PRO A 537 12.07 -12.67 9.95
C PRO A 537 13.49 -12.78 9.42
N THR A 538 13.69 -13.56 8.38
CA THR A 538 14.98 -13.74 7.72
C THR A 538 15.19 -12.85 6.50
N GLN A 539 14.15 -12.09 6.08
CA GLN A 539 14.15 -11.31 4.83
C GLN A 539 14.57 -12.15 3.61
N ASN A 540 14.22 -13.44 3.65
CA ASN A 540 14.50 -14.42 2.60
C ASN A 540 13.52 -14.33 1.44
N ILE A 541 12.24 -13.99 1.73
CA ILE A 541 11.23 -13.82 0.70
C ILE A 541 11.39 -12.46 0.03
N VAL A 542 11.53 -12.48 -1.30
CA VAL A 542 11.61 -11.25 -2.12
C VAL A 542 10.45 -11.26 -3.10
N TRP A 543 9.60 -10.25 -2.99
CA TRP A 543 8.53 -10.03 -3.96
C TRP A 543 9.10 -9.34 -5.20
N VAL A 544 8.91 -9.92 -6.37
CA VAL A 544 9.20 -9.32 -7.68
C VAL A 544 7.89 -9.17 -8.45
N THR A 545 7.89 -8.34 -9.50
CA THR A 545 6.67 -8.19 -10.28
C THR A 545 6.41 -9.44 -11.13
N PRO A 546 5.16 -9.99 -11.12
CA PRO A 546 4.77 -11.04 -12.08
C PRO A 546 4.55 -10.45 -13.47
N GLU A 547 4.20 -11.28 -14.43
CA GLU A 547 3.71 -10.81 -15.72
C GLU A 547 2.56 -9.81 -15.56
N GLY A 548 2.52 -8.83 -16.45
CA GLY A 548 1.55 -7.76 -16.41
C GLY A 548 0.12 -8.20 -16.64
N GLY A 549 -0.84 -7.42 -16.15
CA GLY A 549 -2.27 -7.71 -16.23
C GLY A 549 -2.79 -8.69 -15.19
N GLY A 550 -1.88 -9.43 -14.51
CA GLY A 550 -2.24 -10.35 -13.42
C GLY A 550 -2.38 -9.67 -12.06
N GLY A 551 -2.90 -10.42 -11.08
CA GLY A 551 -3.13 -9.96 -9.71
C GLY A 551 -4.60 -9.74 -9.39
N PRO A 552 -4.92 -9.09 -8.25
CA PRO A 552 -6.30 -8.83 -7.85
C PRO A 552 -6.99 -7.82 -8.78
N ASN A 553 -8.29 -7.96 -8.92
CA ASN A 553 -9.13 -6.97 -9.61
C ASN A 553 -10.30 -6.57 -8.69
N TYR A 554 -10.10 -5.49 -7.96
CA TYR A 554 -11.05 -5.02 -6.95
C TYR A 554 -12.14 -4.14 -7.59
N PRO A 555 -13.44 -4.51 -7.44
CA PRO A 555 -14.52 -3.78 -8.12
C PRO A 555 -14.75 -2.39 -7.50
N ASN A 556 -15.01 -2.29 -6.21
CA ASN A 556 -15.43 -1.06 -5.52
C ASN A 556 -14.74 -0.93 -4.14
N MET A 557 -13.40 -1.05 -4.14
CA MET A 557 -12.61 -1.15 -2.92
C MET A 557 -11.72 0.07 -2.65
#